data_85f5c09ab67f71f8fa5e42fe334a1ab7
#
_entry.id   85f5c09ab67f71f8fa5e42fe334a1ab7
#
_cell.length_a   1.000
_cell.length_b   1.000
_cell.length_c   1.000
_cell.angle_alpha   90.00
_cell.angle_beta   90.00
_cell.angle_gamma   90.00
#
_symmetry.space_group_name_H-M   'P 1'
#
loop_
_entity.id
_entity.type
_entity.pdbx_description
1 polymer ?
#
loop_
_entity_poly.entity_id
_entity_poly.type
_entity_poly.pdbx_seq_one_letter_code
_entity_poly.pdbx_strand_id
1 'polypeptide(L)' 'MSVILYTTHCPKCMVLEKKLKSKNIEFLENTDTDLMIAKGFETTPMLEVDGEIMNFVAANTWINAQ' A
#
# COMPACT_ATOMS: atom_id res chain seq x y z
N MET A 1 0.72 11.09 10.37
CA MET A 1 1.24 10.37 9.19
C MET A 1 0.07 9.79 8.41
N SER A 2 0.05 10.01 7.11
CA SER A 2 -1.04 9.53 6.25
C SER A 2 -0.57 8.31 5.46
N VAL A 3 -1.22 7.18 5.66
CA VAL A 3 -0.86 5.92 4.99
C VAL A 3 -2.07 5.40 4.24
N ILE A 4 -1.91 5.19 2.93
CA ILE A 4 -2.96 4.69 2.06
C ILE A 4 -2.44 3.44 1.34
N LEU A 5 -3.16 2.34 1.47
CA LEU A 5 -2.85 1.10 0.75
C LEU A 5 -3.79 0.97 -0.45
N TYR A 6 -3.21 1.02 -1.64
CA TYR A 6 -3.95 0.76 -2.88
C TYR A 6 -3.88 -0.74 -3.16
N THR A 7 -5.03 -1.38 -3.14
CA THR A 7 -5.10 -2.84 -3.13
C THR A 7 -6.23 -3.36 -4.03
N THR A 8 -5.99 -4.51 -4.65
CA THR A 8 -7.02 -5.28 -5.34
C THR A 8 -7.29 -6.60 -4.61
N HIS A 9 -6.83 -6.69 -3.37
CA HIS A 9 -6.90 -7.90 -2.54
C HIS A 9 -6.15 -9.09 -3.14
N CYS A 10 -5.10 -8.81 -3.93
CA CYS A 10 -4.22 -9.84 -4.46
C CYS A 10 -3.35 -10.44 -3.34
N PRO A 11 -2.68 -11.59 -3.58
CA PRO A 11 -1.84 -12.20 -2.54
C PRO A 11 -0.80 -11.25 -1.96
N LYS A 12 -0.10 -10.47 -2.80
CA LYS A 12 0.88 -9.48 -2.33
C LYS A 12 0.22 -8.35 -1.56
N CYS A 13 -0.99 -7.94 -1.97
CA CYS A 13 -1.77 -6.94 -1.25
C CYS A 13 -2.06 -7.40 0.17
N MET A 14 -2.44 -8.67 0.32
CA MET A 14 -2.72 -9.25 1.63
C MET A 14 -1.48 -9.30 2.52
N VAL A 15 -0.31 -9.53 1.94
CA VAL A 15 0.95 -9.52 2.69
C VAL A 15 1.20 -8.15 3.32
N LEU A 16 1.06 -7.08 2.54
CA LEU A 16 1.25 -5.72 3.05
C LEU A 16 0.19 -5.35 4.09
N GLU A 17 -1.05 -5.73 3.84
CA GLU A 17 -2.15 -5.48 4.78
C GLU A 17 -1.86 -6.11 6.14
N LYS A 18 -1.47 -7.37 6.15
CA LYS A 18 -1.13 -8.08 7.39
C LYS A 18 0.05 -7.44 8.10
N LYS A 19 1.08 -7.04 7.36
CA LYS A 19 2.26 -6.39 7.94
C LYS A 19 1.92 -5.05 8.58
N LEU A 20 1.10 -4.24 7.91
CA LEU A 20 0.65 -2.95 8.44
C LEU A 20 -0.12 -3.17 9.76
N LYS A 21 -1.02 -4.14 9.79
CA LYS A 21 -1.78 -4.46 10.99
C LYS A 21 -0.89 -4.97 12.12
N SER A 22 0.08 -5.81 11.80
CA SER A 22 0.99 -6.38 12.81
C SER A 22 1.88 -5.32 13.46
N LYS A 23 2.16 -4.23 12.75
CA LYS A 23 2.94 -3.10 13.26
C LYS A 23 2.06 -2.02 13.90
N ASN A 24 0.75 -2.23 13.99
CA ASN A 24 -0.22 -1.25 14.50
C ASN A 24 -0.20 0.06 13.73
N ILE A 25 0.05 -0.01 12.43
CA ILE A 25 0.05 1.17 11.57
C ILE A 25 -1.37 1.39 11.05
N GLU A 26 -1.96 2.54 11.33
CA GLU A 26 -3.26 2.90 10.78
C GLU A 26 -3.10 3.25 9.29
N PHE A 27 -3.99 2.72 8.47
CA PHE A 27 -3.97 3.00 7.04
C PHE A 27 -5.38 2.99 6.46
N LEU A 28 -5.55 3.75 5.39
CA LEU A 28 -6.77 3.71 4.58
C LEU A 28 -6.57 2.71 3.46
N GLU A 29 -7.61 1.96 3.16
CA GLU A 29 -7.60 0.99 2.08
C GLU A 29 -8.35 1.58 0.89
N ASN A 30 -7.70 1.66 -0.27
CA ASN A 30 -8.29 2.20 -1.49
C ASN A 30 -8.32 1.09 -2.54
N THR A 31 -9.53 0.74 -2.98
CA THR A 31 -9.76 -0.32 -3.98
C THR A 31 -10.22 0.23 -5.32
N ASP A 32 -10.16 1.53 -5.52
CA ASP A 32 -10.61 2.19 -6.75
C ASP A 32 -9.57 1.99 -7.86
N THR A 33 -9.81 1.00 -8.71
CA THR A 33 -8.89 0.67 -9.81
C THR A 33 -8.81 1.78 -10.86
N ASP A 34 -9.89 2.50 -11.09
CA ASP A 34 -9.89 3.63 -12.04
C ASP A 34 -8.98 4.74 -11.54
N LEU A 35 -9.00 5.03 -10.25
CA LEU A 35 -8.10 6.00 -9.63
C LEU A 35 -6.65 5.54 -9.75
N MET A 36 -6.38 4.26 -9.52
CA MET A 36 -5.04 3.70 -9.63
C MET A 36 -4.49 3.85 -11.05
N ILE A 37 -5.32 3.58 -12.05
CA ILE A 37 -4.94 3.76 -13.47
C ILE A 37 -4.66 5.25 -13.74
N ALA A 38 -5.50 6.14 -13.26
CA ALA A 38 -5.33 7.58 -13.42
C ALA A 38 -4.03 8.09 -12.78
N LYS A 39 -3.60 7.46 -11.69
CA LYS A 39 -2.31 7.79 -11.03
C LYS A 39 -1.10 7.15 -11.73
N GLY A 40 -1.33 6.32 -12.74
CA GLY A 40 -0.25 5.66 -13.47
C GLY A 40 0.28 4.39 -12.81
N PHE A 41 -0.47 3.80 -11.90
CA PHE A 41 -0.07 2.55 -11.26
C PHE A 41 -0.21 1.39 -12.24
N GLU A 42 0.88 0.66 -12.46
CA GLU A 42 0.89 -0.51 -13.35
C GLU A 42 0.66 -1.81 -12.60
N THR A 43 0.87 -1.81 -11.30
CA THR A 43 0.74 -3.00 -10.46
C THR A 43 0.11 -2.63 -9.11
N THR A 44 -0.37 -3.63 -8.40
CA THR A 44 -0.76 -3.54 -6.99
C THR A 44 0.01 -4.60 -6.21
N PRO A 45 0.24 -4.41 -4.91
CA PRO A 45 -0.18 -3.26 -4.11
C PRO A 45 0.74 -2.06 -4.30
N MET A 46 0.21 -0.87 -4.01
CA MET A 46 0.99 0.36 -3.90
C MET A 46 0.70 0.98 -2.53
N LEU A 47 1.71 1.54 -1.91
CA LEU A 47 1.57 2.20 -0.61
C LEU A 47 1.93 3.66 -0.75
N GLU A 48 1.08 4.54 -0.22
CA GLU A 48 1.36 5.97 -0.20
C GLU A 48 1.52 6.42 1.25
N VAL A 49 2.68 6.99 1.57
CA VAL A 49 2.98 7.49 2.92
C VAL A 49 3.31 8.97 2.79
N ASP A 50 2.46 9.81 3.34
CA ASP A 50 2.61 11.28 3.31
C ASP A 50 2.89 11.79 1.88
N GLY A 51 2.20 11.24 0.89
CA GLY A 51 2.33 11.62 -0.50
C GLY A 51 3.41 10.87 -1.28
N GLU A 52 4.21 10.06 -0.63
CA GLU A 52 5.25 9.28 -1.30
C GLU A 52 4.70 7.91 -1.71
N ILE A 53 4.80 7.60 -3.00
CA ILE A 53 4.29 6.35 -3.56
C ILE A 53 5.38 5.28 -3.56
N MET A 54 5.04 4.10 -3.05
CA MET A 54 5.96 2.96 -2.96
C MET A 54 5.34 1.74 -3.63
N ASN A 55 6.16 1.00 -4.40
CA ASN A 55 5.76 -0.30 -4.92
C ASN A 55 5.84 -1.36 -3.81
N PHE A 56 5.56 -2.62 -4.15
CA PHE A 56 5.55 -3.70 -3.16
C PHE A 56 6.90 -3.83 -2.43
N VAL A 57 8.01 -3.82 -3.17
CA VAL A 57 9.35 -4.00 -2.57
C VAL A 57 9.68 -2.84 -1.63
N ALA A 58 9.49 -1.62 -2.09
CA ALA A 58 9.77 -0.43 -1.28
C ALA A 58 8.85 -0.35 -0.06
N ALA A 59 7.56 -0.65 -0.24
CA ALA A 59 6.59 -0.67 0.84
C ALA A 59 6.94 -1.70 1.90
N ASN A 60 7.33 -2.91 1.47
CA ASN A 60 7.74 -3.97 2.38
C ASN A 60 8.93 -3.54 3.24
N THR A 61 9.94 -2.92 2.61
CA THR A 61 11.11 -2.40 3.31
C THR A 61 10.71 -1.31 4.31
N TRP A 62 9.86 -0.40 3.90
CA TRP A 62 9.40 0.69 4.77
C TRP A 62 8.65 0.14 6.00
N ILE A 63 7.74 -0.81 5.79
CA ILE A 63 6.96 -1.40 6.89
C ILE A 63 7.89 -2.13 7.86
N ASN A 64 8.85 -2.88 7.35
CA ASN A 64 9.78 -3.64 8.19
C ASN A 64 10.66 -2.73 9.05
N ALA A 65 10.85 -1.48 8.64
CA ALA A 65 11.63 -0.49 9.38
C ALA A 65 10.84 0.22 10.48
N GLN A 66 9.53 0.00 10.58
CA GLN A 66 8.68 0.64 11.60
C GLN A 66 8.70 -0.06 12.96
#